data_d7b49033008d2efcebe248188f3f1db4
#
_entry.id   d7b49033008d2efcebe248188f3f1db4
#
_cell.length_a   1.000
_cell.length_b   1.000
_cell.length_c   1.000
_cell.angle_alpha   90.00
_cell.angle_beta   90.00
_cell.angle_gamma   90.00
#
_symmetry.space_group_name_H-M   'P 1'
#
loop_
_entity.id
_entity.type
_entity.pdbx_description
1 polymer ?
#
loop_
_entity_poly.entity_id
_entity_poly.type
_entity_poly.pdbx_seq_one_letter_code
_entity_poly.pdbx_strand_id
1 'polypeptide(L)'
;RGSLYKKFIDESYALDVVNDNITSKEAAEALGCSTAQISRMLAAYREDIQTQVESSNWEVSQDAQQSLKDFKEFRDRYFLTELGVQFETADFHHNWITSINKALSKGGQQMILSPPRHGKTELLIHFVIWLICRNPNIRILWVGGNEDIAKNAISSVMDTLDANEKLIEDFCGPGGTFKPSSRTGKSWSQNGFTVATRTVSGIKSPTMVGIGRGGL
;
A
#
# COMPACT_ATOMS: atom_id res chain seq x y z
N ARG A 1 -9.74 13.17 -12.53
CA ARG A 1 -9.55 14.42 -13.28
C ARG A 1 -10.45 14.37 -14.53
N GLY A 2 -11.13 15.47 -14.89
CA GLY A 2 -12.19 15.47 -15.90
C GLY A 2 -11.68 15.27 -17.33
N SER A 3 -12.60 15.04 -18.27
CA SER A 3 -12.29 14.79 -19.69
C SER A 3 -11.48 15.93 -20.34
N LEU A 4 -11.72 17.18 -19.91
CA LEU A 4 -11.00 18.36 -20.39
C LEU A 4 -9.51 18.37 -20.03
N TYR A 5 -9.16 17.95 -18.78
CA TYR A 5 -7.77 17.81 -18.36
C TYR A 5 -7.06 16.72 -19.14
N LYS A 6 -7.73 15.60 -19.39
CA LYS A 6 -7.18 14.54 -20.21
C LYS A 6 -6.88 15.04 -21.63
N LYS A 7 -7.81 15.76 -22.26
CA LYS A 7 -7.61 16.35 -23.57
C LYS A 7 -6.46 17.36 -23.58
N PHE A 8 -6.30 18.17 -22.53
CA PHE A 8 -5.21 19.12 -22.36
C PHE A 8 -3.82 18.46 -22.36
N ILE A 9 -3.72 17.23 -21.83
CA ILE A 9 -2.49 16.45 -21.82
C ILE A 9 -2.30 15.67 -23.13
N ASP A 10 -3.32 14.91 -23.54
CA ASP A 10 -3.23 14.00 -24.70
C ASP A 10 -2.97 14.76 -26.02
N GLU A 11 -3.46 16.00 -26.16
CA GLU A 11 -3.23 16.89 -27.32
C GLU A 11 -2.01 17.82 -27.15
N SER A 12 -1.14 17.56 -26.16
CA SER A 12 0.12 18.27 -25.90
C SER A 12 0.00 19.76 -25.50
N TYR A 13 -1.19 20.30 -25.29
CA TYR A 13 -1.38 21.71 -24.89
C TYR A 13 -0.64 22.06 -23.59
N ALA A 14 -0.53 21.11 -22.64
CA ALA A 14 0.21 21.31 -21.41
C ALA A 14 1.70 21.57 -21.68
N LEU A 15 2.30 20.77 -22.56
CA LEU A 15 3.71 20.86 -22.93
C LEU A 15 3.99 22.13 -23.76
N ASP A 16 3.10 22.46 -24.69
CA ASP A 16 3.24 23.62 -25.56
C ASP A 16 3.16 24.94 -24.78
N VAL A 17 2.26 25.01 -23.76
CA VAL A 17 2.21 26.20 -22.88
C VAL A 17 3.42 26.28 -21.95
N VAL A 18 3.94 25.15 -21.45
CA VAL A 18 5.14 25.12 -20.58
C VAL A 18 6.39 25.53 -21.36
N ASN A 19 6.48 25.18 -22.64
CA ASN A 19 7.60 25.50 -23.53
C ASN A 19 7.46 26.85 -24.26
N ASP A 20 6.46 27.68 -23.91
CA ASP A 20 6.16 28.96 -24.52
C ASP A 20 5.87 28.87 -26.04
N ASN A 21 5.47 27.70 -26.55
CA ASN A 21 5.09 27.51 -27.97
C ASN A 21 3.72 28.14 -28.25
N ILE A 22 2.82 28.11 -27.28
CA ILE A 22 1.49 28.76 -27.33
C ILE A 22 1.20 29.48 -26.01
N THR A 23 0.35 30.49 -26.07
CA THR A 23 -0.11 31.17 -24.85
C THR A 23 -1.25 30.42 -24.15
N SER A 24 -1.42 30.65 -22.86
CA SER A 24 -2.57 30.13 -22.11
C SER A 24 -3.93 30.58 -22.70
N LYS A 25 -3.95 31.71 -23.44
CA LYS A 25 -5.15 32.20 -24.10
C LYS A 25 -5.46 31.39 -25.36
N GLU A 26 -4.48 31.08 -26.16
CA GLU A 26 -4.62 30.21 -27.35
C GLU A 26 -5.04 28.78 -26.97
N ALA A 27 -4.44 28.21 -25.90
CA ALA A 27 -4.84 26.93 -25.36
C ALA A 27 -6.30 26.96 -24.87
N ALA A 28 -6.73 28.06 -24.24
CA ALA A 28 -8.09 28.23 -23.76
C ALA A 28 -9.10 28.30 -24.91
N GLU A 29 -8.77 29.03 -25.97
CA GLU A 29 -9.59 29.13 -27.19
C GLU A 29 -9.72 27.77 -27.90
N ALA A 30 -8.62 27.04 -28.05
CA ALA A 30 -8.60 25.72 -28.68
C ALA A 30 -9.40 24.67 -27.94
N LEU A 31 -9.38 24.72 -26.61
CA LEU A 31 -10.11 23.78 -25.73
C LEU A 31 -11.52 24.23 -25.37
N GLY A 32 -11.93 25.45 -25.79
CA GLY A 32 -13.24 26.02 -25.47
C GLY A 32 -13.46 26.25 -23.96
N CYS A 33 -12.40 26.69 -23.25
CA CYS A 33 -12.46 26.91 -21.80
C CYS A 33 -11.89 28.28 -21.40
N SER A 34 -11.92 28.62 -20.12
CA SER A 34 -11.35 29.88 -19.63
C SER A 34 -9.85 29.77 -19.35
N THR A 35 -9.13 30.90 -19.45
CA THR A 35 -7.70 30.98 -19.09
C THR A 35 -7.45 30.60 -17.64
N ALA A 36 -8.40 30.87 -16.72
CA ALA A 36 -8.35 30.45 -15.33
C ALA A 36 -8.43 28.91 -15.18
N GLN A 37 -9.13 28.22 -16.08
CA GLN A 37 -9.13 26.76 -16.12
C GLN A 37 -7.80 26.22 -16.64
N ILE A 38 -7.20 26.83 -17.68
CA ILE A 38 -5.87 26.49 -18.15
C ILE A 38 -4.83 26.65 -17.03
N SER A 39 -4.83 27.76 -16.30
CA SER A 39 -3.91 27.97 -15.17
C SER A 39 -4.01 26.89 -14.09
N ARG A 40 -5.24 26.45 -13.76
CA ARG A 40 -5.45 25.34 -12.80
C ARG A 40 -4.96 24.00 -13.38
N MET A 41 -5.18 23.74 -14.66
CA MET A 41 -4.71 22.52 -15.32
C MET A 41 -3.19 22.49 -15.45
N LEU A 42 -2.54 23.64 -15.70
CA LEU A 42 -1.06 23.76 -15.69
C LEU A 42 -0.47 23.53 -14.30
N ALA A 43 -1.08 24.06 -13.25
CA ALA A 43 -0.63 23.81 -11.88
C ALA A 43 -0.70 22.30 -11.55
N ALA A 44 -1.81 21.64 -11.89
CA ALA A 44 -1.97 20.20 -11.71
C ALA A 44 -0.98 19.38 -12.55
N TYR A 45 -0.68 19.80 -13.78
CA TYR A 45 0.30 19.16 -14.64
C TYR A 45 1.74 19.26 -14.09
N ARG A 46 2.12 20.44 -13.56
CA ARG A 46 3.43 20.63 -12.90
C ARG A 46 3.55 19.76 -11.66
N GLU A 47 2.51 19.67 -10.86
CA GLU A 47 2.46 18.80 -9.69
C GLU A 47 2.59 17.32 -10.09
N ASP A 48 1.91 16.88 -11.18
CA ASP A 48 2.02 15.53 -11.70
C ASP A 48 3.45 15.21 -12.17
N ILE A 49 4.11 16.12 -12.89
CA ILE A 49 5.50 15.95 -13.33
C ILE A 49 6.44 15.90 -12.13
N GLN A 50 6.30 16.81 -11.16
CA GLN A 50 7.12 16.83 -9.96
C GLN A 50 7.01 15.49 -9.21
N THR A 51 5.80 15.00 -9.00
CA THR A 51 5.54 13.70 -8.36
C THR A 51 6.15 12.55 -9.16
N GLN A 52 6.11 12.59 -10.51
CA GLN A 52 6.74 11.56 -11.34
C GLN A 52 8.26 11.57 -11.25
N VAL A 53 8.89 12.75 -11.22
CA VAL A 53 10.35 12.89 -11.07
C VAL A 53 10.79 12.40 -9.69
N GLU A 54 10.09 12.80 -8.63
CA GLU A 54 10.36 12.35 -7.27
C GLU A 54 10.18 10.84 -7.12
N SER A 55 9.12 10.27 -7.71
CA SER A 55 8.89 8.82 -7.69
C SER A 55 9.90 8.03 -8.51
N SER A 56 10.43 8.59 -9.61
CA SER A 56 11.45 7.92 -10.44
C SER A 56 12.81 7.81 -9.76
N ASN A 57 13.13 8.74 -8.85
CA ASN A 57 14.39 8.78 -8.09
C ASN A 57 14.23 8.25 -6.64
N TRP A 58 13.01 7.83 -6.28
CA TRP A 58 12.76 7.35 -4.94
C TRP A 58 13.27 5.91 -4.75
N GLU A 59 13.98 5.71 -3.66
CA GLU A 59 14.41 4.41 -3.18
C GLU A 59 14.00 4.24 -1.71
N VAL A 60 13.70 3.01 -1.33
CA VAL A 60 13.42 2.67 0.07
C VAL A 60 14.61 3.08 0.94
N SER A 61 14.40 3.86 1.99
CA SER A 61 15.45 4.32 2.89
C SER A 61 16.25 3.15 3.48
N GLN A 62 17.53 3.38 3.81
CA GLN A 62 18.38 2.33 4.40
C GLN A 62 17.78 1.78 5.70
N ASP A 63 17.20 2.63 6.54
CA ASP A 63 16.55 2.24 7.78
C ASP A 63 15.32 1.39 7.54
N ALA A 64 14.49 1.73 6.53
CA ALA A 64 13.35 0.94 6.14
C ALA A 64 13.78 -0.43 5.58
N GLN A 65 14.82 -0.46 4.74
CA GLN A 65 15.41 -1.71 4.24
C GLN A 65 15.97 -2.59 5.38
N GLN A 66 16.61 -1.99 6.37
CA GLN A 66 17.12 -2.71 7.54
C GLN A 66 15.96 -3.31 8.33
N SER A 67 14.88 -2.55 8.58
CA SER A 67 13.70 -3.04 9.30
C SER A 67 13.01 -4.24 8.62
N LEU A 68 13.17 -4.40 7.29
CA LEU A 68 12.66 -5.57 6.60
C LEU A 68 13.43 -6.86 6.91
N LYS A 69 14.64 -6.78 7.48
CA LYS A 69 15.44 -7.95 7.83
C LYS A 69 15.02 -8.55 9.17
N ASP A 70 14.51 -7.72 10.08
CA ASP A 70 14.06 -8.15 11.41
C ASP A 70 12.63 -7.66 11.68
N PHE A 71 11.73 -8.59 11.99
CA PHE A 71 10.33 -8.26 12.24
C PHE A 71 10.13 -7.39 13.49
N LYS A 72 10.97 -7.55 14.52
CA LYS A 72 10.87 -6.72 15.73
C LYS A 72 11.21 -5.27 15.40
N GLU A 73 12.32 -5.03 14.68
CA GLU A 73 12.70 -3.68 14.24
C GLU A 73 11.61 -3.04 13.39
N PHE A 74 11.01 -3.82 12.46
CA PHE A 74 9.88 -3.36 11.67
C PHE A 74 8.67 -3.00 12.53
N ARG A 75 8.32 -3.86 13.48
CA ARG A 75 7.19 -3.64 14.38
C ARG A 75 7.40 -2.40 15.24
N ASP A 76 8.57 -2.23 15.83
CA ASP A 76 8.93 -1.08 16.68
C ASP A 76 8.93 0.24 15.88
N ARG A 77 9.25 0.17 14.58
CA ARG A 77 9.31 1.34 13.70
C ARG A 77 7.93 1.82 13.23
N TYR A 78 7.03 0.91 12.91
CA TYR A 78 5.78 1.23 12.20
C TYR A 78 4.51 1.07 13.03
N PHE A 79 4.55 0.39 14.16
CA PHE A 79 3.37 0.16 14.96
C PHE A 79 3.52 0.73 16.36
N LEU A 80 2.57 1.60 16.70
CA LEU A 80 2.46 2.19 18.02
C LEU A 80 1.09 1.85 18.60
N THR A 81 1.01 1.78 19.93
CA THR A 81 -0.28 1.69 20.64
C THR A 81 -1.07 2.99 20.46
N GLU A 82 -2.34 3.00 20.81
CA GLU A 82 -3.19 4.21 20.82
C GLU A 82 -2.59 5.36 21.64
N LEU A 83 -1.69 5.07 22.58
CA LEU A 83 -0.96 6.04 23.38
C LEU A 83 0.36 6.50 22.75
N GLY A 84 0.66 6.07 21.52
CA GLY A 84 1.90 6.41 20.82
C GLY A 84 3.15 5.70 21.37
N VAL A 85 2.98 4.60 22.13
CA VAL A 85 4.08 3.82 22.71
C VAL A 85 4.29 2.56 21.87
N GLN A 86 5.53 2.09 21.75
CA GLN A 86 5.86 0.83 21.08
C GLN A 86 5.14 -0.35 21.73
N PHE A 87 4.69 -1.29 20.91
CA PHE A 87 4.14 -2.54 21.42
C PHE A 87 5.22 -3.35 22.13
N GLU A 88 4.95 -3.78 23.34
CA GLU A 88 5.81 -4.72 24.04
C GLU A 88 5.83 -6.07 23.29
N THR A 89 7.01 -6.54 22.95
CA THR A 89 7.23 -7.84 22.34
C THR A 89 7.81 -8.78 23.38
N ALA A 90 6.94 -9.52 24.06
CA ALA A 90 7.34 -10.49 25.09
C ALA A 90 8.14 -11.66 24.47
N ASP A 91 8.93 -12.39 25.30
CA ASP A 91 9.78 -13.50 24.86
C ASP A 91 9.02 -14.57 24.09
N PHE A 92 7.80 -14.87 24.48
CA PHE A 92 6.98 -15.86 23.77
C PHE A 92 6.56 -15.38 22.36
N HIS A 93 6.41 -14.07 22.13
CA HIS A 93 6.20 -13.51 20.79
C HIS A 93 7.43 -13.73 19.92
N HIS A 94 8.64 -13.54 20.44
CA HIS A 94 9.90 -13.81 19.71
C HIS A 94 9.99 -15.28 19.31
N ASN A 95 9.62 -16.20 20.22
CA ASN A 95 9.58 -17.62 19.92
C ASN A 95 8.58 -17.96 18.81
N TRP A 96 7.41 -17.32 18.79
CA TRP A 96 6.42 -17.50 17.72
C TRP A 96 6.94 -17.01 16.36
N ILE A 97 7.50 -15.81 16.32
CA ILE A 97 8.06 -15.21 15.11
C ILE A 97 9.17 -16.09 14.55
N THR A 98 10.09 -16.54 15.39
CA THR A 98 11.18 -17.44 14.99
C THR A 98 10.64 -18.74 14.42
N SER A 99 9.63 -19.33 15.04
CA SER A 99 8.99 -20.56 14.58
C SER A 99 8.28 -20.39 13.25
N ILE A 100 7.54 -19.28 13.07
CA ILE A 100 6.85 -18.95 11.81
C ILE A 100 7.87 -18.72 10.69
N ASN A 101 8.93 -17.93 10.94
CA ASN A 101 9.97 -17.69 9.96
C ASN A 101 10.67 -19.00 9.52
N LYS A 102 10.92 -19.90 10.47
CA LYS A 102 11.47 -21.24 10.16
C LYS A 102 10.51 -22.06 9.29
N ALA A 103 9.21 -22.03 9.59
CA ALA A 103 8.21 -22.73 8.80
C ALA A 103 8.09 -22.15 7.38
N LEU A 104 8.10 -20.83 7.24
CA LEU A 104 8.06 -20.15 5.93
C LEU A 104 9.30 -20.48 5.07
N SER A 105 10.48 -20.45 5.67
CA SER A 105 11.73 -20.70 4.95
C SER A 105 11.89 -22.15 4.49
N LYS A 106 11.30 -23.10 5.22
CA LYS A 106 11.43 -24.56 4.96
C LYS A 106 10.18 -25.18 4.34
N GLY A 107 9.11 -24.41 4.12
CA GLY A 107 7.82 -24.94 3.64
C GLY A 107 7.14 -25.84 4.67
N GLY A 108 7.15 -25.46 5.94
CA GLY A 108 6.57 -26.23 7.04
C GLY A 108 5.23 -25.69 7.54
N GLN A 109 4.72 -26.33 8.59
CA GLN A 109 3.54 -25.93 9.34
C GLN A 109 3.95 -25.54 10.76
N GLN A 110 3.27 -24.54 11.33
CA GLN A 110 3.47 -24.12 12.71
C GLN A 110 2.13 -24.04 13.45
N MET A 111 2.07 -24.65 14.63
CA MET A 111 0.94 -24.51 15.54
C MET A 111 1.35 -23.65 16.72
N ILE A 112 0.55 -22.61 17.02
CA ILE A 112 0.76 -21.72 18.16
C ILE A 112 -0.45 -21.84 19.09
N LEU A 113 -0.24 -22.44 20.25
CA LEU A 113 -1.23 -22.55 21.33
C LEU A 113 -0.92 -21.51 22.39
N SER A 114 -1.88 -20.66 22.70
CA SER A 114 -1.73 -19.63 23.71
C SER A 114 -3.11 -19.18 24.22
N PRO A 115 -3.21 -18.74 25.47
CA PRO A 115 -4.46 -18.23 26.02
C PRO A 115 -5.03 -17.05 25.21
N PRO A 116 -6.31 -16.73 25.34
CA PRO A 116 -6.89 -15.50 24.79
C PRO A 116 -6.15 -14.25 25.28
N ARG A 117 -6.26 -13.15 24.55
CA ARG A 117 -5.71 -11.81 24.91
C ARG A 117 -4.19 -11.72 25.02
N HIS A 118 -3.43 -12.66 24.45
CA HIS A 118 -1.97 -12.62 24.37
C HIS A 118 -1.46 -12.01 23.04
N GLY A 119 -2.24 -11.18 22.38
CA GLY A 119 -1.82 -10.43 21.20
C GLY A 119 -1.58 -11.25 19.91
N LYS A 120 -2.02 -12.53 19.84
CA LYS A 120 -1.80 -13.41 18.67
C LYS A 120 -2.23 -12.79 17.35
N THR A 121 -3.48 -12.32 17.30
CA THR A 121 -4.07 -11.78 16.07
C THR A 121 -3.36 -10.50 15.66
N GLU A 122 -3.09 -9.60 16.60
CA GLU A 122 -2.37 -8.35 16.39
C GLU A 122 -0.97 -8.61 15.85
N LEU A 123 -0.23 -9.50 16.50
CA LEU A 123 1.11 -9.89 16.04
C LEU A 123 1.09 -10.44 14.61
N LEU A 124 0.09 -11.27 14.27
CA LEU A 124 -0.04 -11.85 12.93
C LEU A 124 -0.45 -10.81 11.89
N ILE A 125 -1.28 -9.81 12.25
CA ILE A 125 -1.62 -8.67 11.36
C ILE A 125 -0.35 -7.89 11.04
N HIS A 126 0.45 -7.49 12.04
CA HIS A 126 1.71 -6.80 11.84
C HIS A 126 2.69 -7.64 11.01
N PHE A 127 2.73 -8.96 11.25
CA PHE A 127 3.57 -9.87 10.51
C PHE A 127 3.17 -9.98 9.02
N VAL A 128 1.88 -10.01 8.73
CA VAL A 128 1.34 -9.99 7.35
C VAL A 128 1.75 -8.70 6.64
N ILE A 129 1.64 -7.56 7.30
CA ILE A 129 2.05 -6.26 6.73
C ILE A 129 3.55 -6.25 6.42
N TRP A 130 4.38 -6.76 7.35
CA TRP A 130 5.81 -6.93 7.11
C TRP A 130 6.12 -7.82 5.89
N LEU A 131 5.41 -8.93 5.73
CA LEU A 131 5.57 -9.79 4.56
C LEU A 131 5.18 -9.09 3.25
N ILE A 132 4.12 -8.27 3.26
CA ILE A 132 3.69 -7.47 2.10
C ILE A 132 4.75 -6.43 1.74
N CYS A 133 5.33 -5.72 2.71
CA CYS A 133 6.40 -4.75 2.48
C CYS A 133 7.68 -5.42 1.96
N ARG A 134 8.02 -6.63 2.44
CA ARG A 134 9.17 -7.41 1.94
C ARG A 134 8.98 -7.94 0.53
N ASN A 135 7.76 -8.34 0.19
CA ASN A 135 7.44 -8.90 -1.12
C ASN A 135 6.01 -8.53 -1.51
N PRO A 136 5.81 -7.43 -2.26
CA PRO A 136 4.48 -6.99 -2.68
C PRO A 136 3.77 -7.98 -3.61
N ASN A 137 4.48 -9.00 -4.13
CA ASN A 137 3.94 -10.05 -4.98
C ASN A 137 3.46 -11.28 -4.19
N ILE A 138 3.54 -11.27 -2.85
CA ILE A 138 3.10 -12.36 -1.99
C ILE A 138 1.59 -12.61 -2.13
N ARG A 139 1.19 -13.86 -1.86
CA ARG A 139 -0.21 -14.28 -1.78
C ARG A 139 -0.46 -14.89 -0.43
N ILE A 140 -1.42 -14.34 0.30
CA ILE A 140 -1.74 -14.72 1.68
C ILE A 140 -3.19 -15.17 1.73
N LEU A 141 -3.44 -16.35 2.29
CA LEU A 141 -4.77 -16.82 2.64
C LEU A 141 -4.93 -16.74 4.16
N TRP A 142 -5.90 -15.96 4.60
CA TRP A 142 -6.29 -15.88 6.01
C TRP A 142 -7.55 -16.70 6.25
N VAL A 143 -7.47 -17.69 7.11
CA VAL A 143 -8.62 -18.54 7.47
C VAL A 143 -9.08 -18.19 8.88
N GLY A 144 -10.27 -17.63 9.00
CA GLY A 144 -10.93 -17.33 10.27
C GLY A 144 -11.79 -18.49 10.77
N GLY A 145 -12.12 -18.48 12.04
CA GLY A 145 -13.10 -19.41 12.62
C GLY A 145 -14.50 -19.26 12.01
N ASN A 146 -14.82 -18.06 11.54
CA ASN A 146 -15.97 -17.73 10.71
C ASN A 146 -15.57 -16.62 9.71
N GLU A 147 -16.50 -16.25 8.84
CA GLU A 147 -16.27 -15.24 7.79
C GLU A 147 -16.02 -13.86 8.38
N ASP A 148 -16.73 -13.45 9.42
CA ASP A 148 -16.58 -12.14 10.05
C ASP A 148 -15.19 -11.97 10.68
N ILE A 149 -14.68 -13.01 11.34
CA ILE A 149 -13.31 -13.00 11.90
C ILE A 149 -12.27 -12.82 10.79
N ALA A 150 -12.46 -13.49 9.64
CA ALA A 150 -11.57 -13.35 8.52
C ALA A 150 -11.65 -11.93 7.91
N LYS A 151 -12.85 -11.40 7.70
CA LYS A 151 -13.10 -10.04 7.19
C LYS A 151 -12.50 -8.97 8.12
N ASN A 152 -12.66 -9.11 9.43
CA ASN A 152 -12.09 -8.16 10.39
C ASN A 152 -10.56 -8.13 10.32
N ALA A 153 -9.90 -9.28 10.17
CA ALA A 153 -8.45 -9.33 10.00
C ALA A 153 -8.01 -8.67 8.68
N ILE A 154 -8.72 -8.92 7.57
CA ILE A 154 -8.47 -8.25 6.29
C ILE A 154 -8.63 -6.73 6.42
N SER A 155 -9.74 -6.26 7.04
CA SER A 155 -9.97 -4.83 7.29
C SER A 155 -8.83 -4.21 8.09
N SER A 156 -8.40 -4.84 9.18
CA SER A 156 -7.30 -4.32 10.01
C SER A 156 -5.99 -4.16 9.22
N VAL A 157 -5.67 -5.11 8.34
CA VAL A 157 -4.50 -4.98 7.46
C VAL A 157 -4.69 -3.84 6.46
N MET A 158 -5.87 -3.76 5.81
CA MET A 158 -6.17 -2.70 4.84
C MET A 158 -6.13 -1.31 5.48
N ASP A 159 -6.76 -1.15 6.63
CA ASP A 159 -6.82 0.13 7.36
C ASP A 159 -5.41 0.59 7.75
N THR A 160 -4.56 -0.33 8.21
CA THR A 160 -3.16 -0.02 8.52
C THR A 160 -2.38 0.40 7.26
N LEU A 161 -2.53 -0.32 6.15
CA LEU A 161 -1.85 0.00 4.88
C LEU A 161 -2.35 1.32 4.25
N ASP A 162 -3.59 1.73 4.53
CA ASP A 162 -4.20 2.96 3.99
C ASP A 162 -3.93 4.18 4.88
N ALA A 163 -3.72 3.98 6.20
CA ALA A 163 -3.61 5.06 7.19
C ALA A 163 -2.22 5.26 7.78
N ASN A 164 -1.31 4.28 7.71
CA ASN A 164 0.02 4.43 8.29
C ASN A 164 0.94 5.22 7.37
N GLU A 165 1.01 6.54 7.61
CA GLU A 165 1.79 7.49 6.80
C GLU A 165 3.25 7.07 6.66
N LYS A 166 3.88 6.60 7.73
CA LYS A 166 5.29 6.19 7.73
C LYS A 166 5.54 4.94 6.88
N LEU A 167 4.61 3.98 6.87
CA LEU A 167 4.67 2.84 5.96
C LEU A 167 4.51 3.26 4.50
N ILE A 168 3.58 4.19 4.24
CA ILE A 168 3.32 4.70 2.89
C ILE A 168 4.54 5.46 2.38
N GLU A 169 5.10 6.35 3.18
CA GLU A 169 6.30 7.13 2.84
C GLU A 169 7.50 6.22 2.53
N ASP A 170 7.76 5.24 3.40
CA ASP A 170 8.92 4.36 3.28
C ASP A 170 8.78 3.27 2.18
N PHE A 171 7.57 2.85 1.79
CA PHE A 171 7.37 1.72 0.87
C PHE A 171 6.55 2.01 -0.39
N CYS A 172 5.91 3.18 -0.49
CA CYS A 172 5.14 3.56 -1.68
C CYS A 172 5.75 4.75 -2.42
N GLY A 173 6.67 5.50 -1.78
CA GLY A 173 7.29 6.69 -2.33
C GLY A 173 6.37 7.92 -2.37
N PRO A 174 6.87 9.05 -2.87
CA PRO A 174 6.15 10.31 -2.94
C PRO A 174 4.83 10.19 -3.71
N GLY A 175 3.73 10.56 -3.07
CA GLY A 175 2.38 10.46 -3.65
C GLY A 175 1.88 9.03 -3.91
N GLY A 176 2.65 8.01 -3.50
CA GLY A 176 2.28 6.61 -3.61
C GLY A 176 1.29 6.17 -2.54
N THR A 177 0.72 4.98 -2.72
CA THR A 177 -0.21 4.35 -1.77
C THR A 177 -0.21 2.84 -1.98
N PHE A 178 -0.51 2.10 -0.91
CA PHE A 178 -0.78 0.65 -1.03
C PHE A 178 -2.14 0.36 -1.69
N LYS A 179 -3.10 1.28 -1.55
CA LYS A 179 -4.44 1.14 -2.12
C LYS A 179 -4.42 1.37 -3.63
N PRO A 180 -4.88 0.41 -4.44
CA PRO A 180 -4.90 0.60 -5.87
C PRO A 180 -5.95 1.62 -6.29
N SER A 181 -5.65 2.37 -7.35
CA SER A 181 -6.64 3.24 -8.00
C SER A 181 -7.82 2.41 -8.52
N SER A 182 -9.03 2.93 -8.41
CA SER A 182 -10.26 2.30 -8.93
C SER A 182 -10.19 1.97 -10.43
N ARG A 183 -9.32 2.66 -11.19
CA ARG A 183 -9.10 2.42 -12.63
C ARG A 183 -8.32 1.16 -12.94
N THR A 184 -7.60 0.59 -11.96
CA THR A 184 -6.74 -0.61 -12.19
C THR A 184 -7.51 -1.91 -12.21
N GLY A 185 -8.79 -1.93 -11.81
CA GLY A 185 -9.60 -3.13 -11.64
C GLY A 185 -9.11 -4.07 -10.52
N LYS A 186 -8.11 -3.65 -9.74
CA LYS A 186 -7.62 -4.43 -8.59
C LYS A 186 -8.59 -4.32 -7.41
N SER A 187 -8.85 -5.43 -6.73
CA SER A 187 -9.72 -5.48 -5.56
C SER A 187 -9.10 -4.77 -4.36
N TRP A 188 -9.94 -4.04 -3.62
CA TRP A 188 -9.66 -3.49 -2.29
C TRP A 188 -10.92 -3.63 -1.44
N SER A 189 -11.13 -4.80 -0.86
CA SER A 189 -12.33 -5.15 -0.11
C SER A 189 -12.04 -6.10 1.05
N GLN A 190 -12.98 -6.22 1.99
CA GLN A 190 -12.89 -7.12 3.13
C GLN A 190 -12.85 -8.62 2.76
N ASN A 191 -13.21 -8.98 1.55
CA ASN A 191 -13.09 -10.36 1.05
C ASN A 191 -11.69 -10.65 0.52
N GLY A 192 -10.95 -9.61 0.14
CA GLY A 192 -9.58 -9.70 -0.33
C GLY A 192 -9.14 -8.46 -1.09
N PHE A 193 -7.85 -8.19 -1.06
CA PHE A 193 -7.27 -7.01 -1.69
C PHE A 193 -5.97 -7.30 -2.42
N THR A 194 -5.63 -6.40 -3.34
CA THR A 194 -4.35 -6.41 -4.05
C THR A 194 -3.67 -5.07 -3.86
N VAL A 195 -2.44 -5.05 -3.33
CA VAL A 195 -1.69 -3.81 -3.14
C VAL A 195 -1.27 -3.17 -4.48
N ALA A 196 -1.25 -1.83 -4.52
CA ALA A 196 -0.80 -1.06 -5.69
C ALA A 196 0.68 -1.32 -6.00
N THR A 197 1.51 -1.51 -4.97
CA THR A 197 2.96 -1.78 -5.05
C THR A 197 3.33 -3.11 -5.71
N ARG A 198 2.36 -3.97 -6.04
CA ARG A 198 2.60 -5.23 -6.76
C ARG A 198 3.21 -4.97 -8.13
N THR A 199 4.38 -5.56 -8.39
CA THR A 199 5.16 -5.36 -9.63
C THR A 199 4.86 -6.42 -10.71
N VAL A 200 4.44 -7.63 -10.32
CA VAL A 200 4.16 -8.73 -11.27
C VAL A 200 2.69 -8.70 -11.70
N SER A 201 2.47 -8.41 -12.99
CA SER A 201 1.13 -8.29 -13.59
C SER A 201 0.41 -9.63 -13.83
N GLY A 202 1.15 -10.73 -13.94
CA GLY A 202 0.58 -12.07 -14.25
C GLY A 202 -0.08 -12.78 -13.07
N ILE A 203 0.01 -12.24 -11.85
CA ILE A 203 -0.58 -12.86 -10.65
C ILE A 203 -2.08 -12.51 -10.60
N LYS A 204 -2.94 -13.48 -10.86
CA LYS A 204 -4.41 -13.32 -10.85
C LYS A 204 -4.99 -13.26 -9.43
N SER A 205 -4.38 -13.98 -8.45
CA SER A 205 -4.86 -14.00 -7.07
C SER A 205 -4.56 -12.68 -6.36
N PRO A 206 -5.45 -12.20 -5.47
CA PRO A 206 -5.18 -11.04 -4.61
C PRO A 206 -3.92 -11.19 -3.76
N THR A 207 -3.43 -10.10 -3.17
CA THR A 207 -2.34 -10.12 -2.20
C THR A 207 -2.76 -10.85 -0.93
N MET A 208 -3.98 -10.58 -0.46
CA MET A 208 -4.56 -11.26 0.69
C MET A 208 -6.03 -11.58 0.44
N VAL A 209 -6.47 -12.76 0.86
CA VAL A 209 -7.85 -13.24 0.81
C VAL A 209 -8.24 -13.77 2.16
N GLY A 210 -9.45 -13.46 2.62
CA GLY A 210 -10.04 -13.98 3.86
C GLY A 210 -11.17 -14.94 3.58
N ILE A 211 -11.17 -16.08 4.27
CA ILE A 211 -12.27 -17.04 4.23
C ILE A 211 -12.62 -17.54 5.63
N GLY A 212 -13.89 -17.79 5.86
CA GLY A 212 -14.34 -18.50 7.06
C GLY A 212 -14.18 -20.01 6.92
N ARG A 213 -14.11 -20.73 8.05
CA ARG A 213 -13.97 -22.21 8.09
C ARG A 213 -15.01 -22.97 7.26
N GLY A 214 -16.20 -22.40 7.05
CA GLY A 214 -17.25 -23.02 6.21
C GLY A 214 -17.13 -22.75 4.72
N GLY A 215 -16.13 -21.96 4.29
CA GLY A 215 -15.89 -21.60 2.89
C GLY A 215 -14.71 -22.34 2.22
N LEU A 216 -14.21 -23.39 2.86
CA LEU A 216 -13.14 -24.25 2.36
C LEU A 216 -13.73 -25.45 1.61
#